data_60288f460ffe97f81cc644451f5bffac
#
_entry.id   60288f460ffe97f81cc644451f5bffac
#
_cell.length_a   1.000
_cell.length_b   1.000
_cell.length_c   1.000
_cell.angle_alpha   90.00
_cell.angle_beta   90.00
_cell.angle_gamma   90.00
#
_symmetry.space_group_name_H-M   'P 1'
#
loop_
_entity.id
_entity.type
_entity.pdbx_description
1 polymer ?
#
loop_
_entity_poly.entity_id
_entity_poly.type
_entity_poly.pdbx_seq_one_letter_code
_entity_poly.pdbx_strand_id
1 'polypeptide(L)'
;MGYDPFTVSLCPVQSDRRAEKLSGTAAVAGYTAASKADQVSVLVNNAMMTAIFNYVAQNFGAGKSDRIHQGVRACLIQTETLNLIMCVGILLLRHPIVQMFLSNPTKEIYHYSDMYLTVVAPFYFILGLLAVYRTSIQSMQNGQAPFAACMIELVMRIAATVGLSGMIGYTSVCIASPLAWIGACSLLIPVYYKMMRRA
;
A
#
# COMPACT_ATOMS: atom_id res chain seq x y z
N MET A 1 -5.31 -22.28 -3.36
CA MET A 1 -3.92 -21.89 -3.62
C MET A 1 -3.67 -20.68 -2.74
N GLY A 2 -2.87 -20.87 -1.67
CA GLY A 2 -2.73 -19.92 -0.57
C GLY A 2 -2.10 -18.62 -1.02
N TYR A 3 -2.70 -17.55 -0.57
CA TYR A 3 -2.15 -16.20 -0.60
C TYR A 3 -0.94 -16.21 0.35
N ASP A 4 0.27 -16.19 -0.16
CA ASP A 4 1.45 -16.07 0.66
C ASP A 4 1.60 -14.62 1.14
N PRO A 5 1.32 -14.32 2.41
CA PRO A 5 1.54 -12.99 2.99
C PRO A 5 3.02 -12.62 3.05
N PHE A 6 3.91 -13.53 2.61
CA PHE A 6 5.36 -13.40 2.70
C PHE A 6 5.94 -12.30 1.81
N THR A 7 5.35 -12.03 0.65
CA THR A 7 5.86 -11.01 -0.28
C THR A 7 5.65 -9.58 0.20
N VAL A 8 4.66 -9.34 1.07
CA VAL A 8 4.41 -8.01 1.64
C VAL A 8 5.33 -7.74 2.84
N SER A 9 5.79 -8.78 3.55
CA SER A 9 6.59 -8.62 4.78
C SER A 9 8.11 -8.43 4.56
N LEU A 10 8.64 -8.70 3.37
CA LEU A 10 10.07 -8.49 3.08
C LEU A 10 10.46 -7.01 2.90
N CYS A 11 9.51 -6.14 2.57
CA CYS A 11 9.75 -4.72 2.37
C CYS A 11 10.05 -3.92 3.65
N PRO A 12 9.40 -4.17 4.82
CA PRO A 12 9.69 -3.43 6.04
C PRO A 12 11.14 -3.62 6.52
N VAL A 13 11.65 -4.86 6.49
CA VAL A 13 12.99 -5.20 7.02
C VAL A 13 14.11 -4.46 6.28
N GLN A 14 13.96 -4.26 4.99
CA GLN A 14 14.97 -3.56 4.20
C GLN A 14 14.94 -2.04 4.41
N SER A 15 13.76 -1.49 4.64
CA SER A 15 13.56 -0.09 5.01
C SER A 15 14.11 0.21 6.40
N ASP A 16 13.92 -0.70 7.38
CA ASP A 16 14.42 -0.55 8.75
C ASP A 16 15.96 -0.45 8.80
N ARG A 17 16.66 -1.38 8.15
CA ARG A 17 18.14 -1.37 8.12
C ARG A 17 18.73 -0.12 7.47
N ARG A 18 18.00 0.48 6.54
CA ARG A 18 18.45 1.67 5.83
C ARG A 18 18.12 2.95 6.61
N ALA A 19 16.98 2.99 7.30
CA ALA A 19 16.65 4.04 8.24
C ALA A 19 17.70 4.13 9.37
N GLU A 20 18.16 2.99 9.90
CA GLU A 20 19.22 2.91 10.91
C GLU A 20 20.54 3.51 10.41
N LYS A 21 20.95 3.17 9.18
CA LYS A 21 22.17 3.70 8.58
C LYS A 21 22.13 5.20 8.29
N LEU A 22 20.96 5.75 8.02
CA LEU A 22 20.78 7.14 7.59
C LEU A 22 20.49 8.10 8.75
N SER A 23 19.85 7.64 9.82
CA SER A 23 19.31 8.54 10.85
C SER A 23 19.38 7.98 12.29
N GLY A 24 20.02 6.82 12.50
CA GLY A 24 20.22 6.22 13.81
C GLY A 24 19.00 5.47 14.36
N THR A 25 19.13 4.98 15.60
CA THR A 25 18.14 4.12 16.27
C THR A 25 16.77 4.78 16.48
N ALA A 26 16.72 6.10 16.66
CA ALA A 26 15.47 6.86 16.83
C ALA A 26 14.59 6.85 15.56
N ALA A 27 15.22 6.91 14.37
CA ALA A 27 14.53 6.83 13.10
C ALA A 27 13.90 5.45 12.87
N VAL A 28 14.62 4.37 13.25
CA VAL A 28 14.07 3.00 13.16
C VAL A 28 12.88 2.84 14.10
N ALA A 29 13.00 3.30 15.35
CA ALA A 29 11.91 3.22 16.31
C ALA A 29 10.66 4.02 15.84
N GLY A 30 10.85 5.22 15.32
CA GLY A 30 9.79 6.06 14.77
C GLY A 30 9.11 5.42 13.55
N TYR A 31 9.90 4.90 12.61
CA TYR A 31 9.41 4.17 11.44
C TYR A 31 8.62 2.92 11.86
N THR A 32 9.14 2.13 12.81
CA THR A 32 8.48 0.90 13.27
C THR A 32 7.15 1.20 13.94
N ALA A 33 7.06 2.22 14.78
CA ALA A 33 5.80 2.63 15.40
C ALA A 33 4.79 3.11 14.34
N ALA A 34 5.22 3.94 13.40
CA ALA A 34 4.38 4.44 12.32
C ALA A 34 3.92 3.33 11.36
N SER A 35 4.79 2.37 11.03
CA SER A 35 4.43 1.22 10.18
C SER A 35 3.40 0.28 10.83
N LYS A 36 3.31 0.24 12.16
CA LYS A 36 2.23 -0.48 12.85
C LYS A 36 0.87 0.18 12.64
N ALA A 37 0.81 1.51 12.63
CA ALA A 37 -0.40 2.23 12.26
C ALA A 37 -0.79 1.98 10.79
N ASP A 38 0.19 1.97 9.90
CA ASP A 38 0.01 1.66 8.48
C ASP A 38 -0.58 0.25 8.26
N GLN A 39 -0.16 -0.73 9.06
CA GLN A 39 -0.71 -2.10 9.00
C GLN A 39 -2.23 -2.17 9.25
N VAL A 40 -2.80 -1.26 10.03
CA VAL A 40 -4.26 -1.19 10.23
C VAL A 40 -4.96 -0.82 8.92
N SER A 41 -4.42 0.16 8.19
CA SER A 41 -4.94 0.54 6.86
C SER A 41 -4.83 -0.60 5.86
N VAL A 42 -3.72 -1.33 5.89
CA VAL A 42 -3.51 -2.52 5.04
C VAL A 42 -4.53 -3.62 5.37
N LEU A 43 -4.85 -3.83 6.64
CA LEU A 43 -5.84 -4.83 7.07
C LEU A 43 -7.25 -4.50 6.54
N VAL A 44 -7.66 -3.24 6.61
CA VAL A 44 -8.95 -2.77 6.06
C VAL A 44 -9.00 -3.00 4.55
N ASN A 45 -7.93 -2.65 3.83
CA ASN A 45 -7.83 -2.89 2.40
C ASN A 45 -7.88 -4.40 2.07
N ASN A 46 -7.25 -5.28 2.86
CA ASN A 46 -7.30 -6.74 2.67
C ASN A 46 -8.72 -7.30 2.80
N ALA A 47 -9.53 -6.78 3.72
CA ALA A 47 -10.94 -7.18 3.82
C ALA A 47 -11.73 -6.81 2.56
N MET A 48 -11.54 -5.61 2.03
CA MET A 48 -12.16 -5.16 0.78
C MET A 48 -11.69 -5.99 -0.42
N MET A 49 -10.40 -6.35 -0.47
CA MET A 49 -9.84 -7.22 -1.50
C MET A 49 -10.47 -8.61 -1.49
N THR A 50 -10.70 -9.20 -0.33
CA THR A 50 -11.36 -10.51 -0.21
C THR A 50 -12.80 -10.45 -0.75
N ALA A 51 -13.53 -9.40 -0.42
CA ALA A 51 -14.90 -9.21 -0.90
C ALA A 51 -14.95 -9.06 -2.43
N ILE A 52 -14.13 -8.19 -3.01
CA ILE A 52 -14.12 -7.95 -4.45
C ILE A 52 -13.59 -9.15 -5.24
N PHE A 53 -12.62 -9.90 -4.68
CA PHE A 53 -12.12 -11.13 -5.30
C PHE A 53 -13.24 -12.13 -5.54
N ASN A 54 -14.01 -12.43 -4.51
CA ASN A 54 -15.13 -13.38 -4.61
C ASN A 54 -16.24 -12.89 -5.56
N TYR A 55 -16.58 -11.61 -5.49
CA TYR A 55 -17.60 -11.02 -6.35
C TYR A 55 -17.19 -11.08 -7.83
N VAL A 56 -15.98 -10.66 -8.16
CA VAL A 56 -15.49 -10.65 -9.54
C VAL A 56 -15.32 -12.08 -10.07
N ALA A 57 -14.77 -13.01 -9.26
CA ALA A 57 -14.60 -14.40 -9.68
C ALA A 57 -15.94 -15.08 -10.06
N GLN A 58 -16.99 -14.87 -9.25
CA GLN A 58 -18.32 -15.41 -9.51
C GLN A 58 -18.95 -14.83 -10.79
N ASN A 59 -18.87 -13.49 -10.97
CA ASN A 59 -19.44 -12.84 -12.14
C ASN A 59 -18.64 -13.12 -13.41
N PHE A 60 -17.33 -13.30 -13.30
CA PHE A 60 -16.46 -13.71 -14.40
C PHE A 60 -16.79 -15.13 -14.89
N GLY A 61 -16.95 -16.08 -13.96
CA GLY A 61 -17.40 -17.44 -14.29
C GLY A 61 -18.81 -17.51 -14.90
N ALA A 62 -19.66 -16.51 -14.60
CA ALA A 62 -21.01 -16.38 -15.17
C ALA A 62 -21.06 -15.56 -16.47
N GLY A 63 -19.93 -15.06 -16.99
CA GLY A 63 -19.85 -14.24 -18.21
C GLY A 63 -20.53 -12.87 -18.10
N LYS A 64 -20.65 -12.31 -16.89
CA LYS A 64 -21.38 -11.05 -16.64
C LYS A 64 -20.43 -9.87 -16.47
N SER A 65 -19.78 -9.43 -17.54
CA SER A 65 -18.77 -8.34 -17.53
C SER A 65 -19.32 -7.00 -17.02
N ASP A 66 -20.56 -6.65 -17.33
CA ASP A 66 -21.19 -5.40 -16.85
C ASP A 66 -21.28 -5.36 -15.31
N ARG A 67 -21.62 -6.51 -14.69
CA ARG A 67 -21.64 -6.62 -13.23
C ARG A 67 -20.26 -6.49 -12.61
N ILE A 68 -19.23 -7.04 -13.24
CA ILE A 68 -17.85 -6.88 -12.80
C ILE A 68 -17.50 -5.39 -12.75
N HIS A 69 -17.79 -4.66 -13.82
CA HIS A 69 -17.48 -3.24 -13.90
C HIS A 69 -18.19 -2.41 -12.80
N GLN A 70 -19.49 -2.68 -12.60
CA GLN A 70 -20.27 -2.04 -11.54
C GLN A 70 -19.75 -2.38 -10.15
N GLY A 71 -19.44 -3.65 -9.88
CA GLY A 71 -18.92 -4.09 -8.59
C GLY A 71 -17.54 -3.52 -8.27
N VAL A 72 -16.64 -3.49 -9.25
CA VAL A 72 -15.30 -2.88 -9.09
C VAL A 72 -15.42 -1.39 -8.82
N ARG A 73 -16.30 -0.67 -9.53
CA ARG A 73 -16.53 0.76 -9.27
C ARG A 73 -17.11 1.01 -7.88
N ALA A 74 -18.08 0.21 -7.44
CA ALA A 74 -18.65 0.33 -6.09
C ALA A 74 -17.60 0.05 -5.01
N CYS A 75 -16.80 -1.01 -5.20
CA CYS A 75 -15.72 -1.35 -4.29
C CYS A 75 -14.65 -0.25 -4.23
N LEU A 76 -14.29 0.36 -5.36
CA LEU A 76 -13.38 1.51 -5.39
C LEU A 76 -13.91 2.66 -4.54
N ILE A 77 -15.17 3.07 -4.73
CA ILE A 77 -15.76 4.17 -3.95
C ILE A 77 -15.73 3.86 -2.44
N GLN A 78 -16.11 2.63 -2.06
CA GLN A 78 -16.08 2.21 -0.66
C GLN A 78 -14.67 2.20 -0.09
N THR A 79 -13.71 1.62 -0.81
CA THR A 79 -12.30 1.54 -0.38
C THR A 79 -11.70 2.93 -0.24
N GLU A 80 -11.95 3.84 -1.18
CA GLU A 80 -11.44 5.21 -1.12
C GLU A 80 -12.07 6.02 0.02
N THR A 81 -13.35 5.81 0.30
CA THR A 81 -14.02 6.41 1.45
C THR A 81 -13.40 5.95 2.76
N LEU A 82 -13.14 4.64 2.89
CA LEU A 82 -12.45 4.08 4.06
C LEU A 82 -11.01 4.59 4.18
N ASN A 83 -10.27 4.64 3.08
CA ASN A 83 -8.90 5.17 3.07
C ASN A 83 -8.85 6.65 3.45
N LEU A 84 -9.85 7.44 3.05
CA LEU A 84 -9.97 8.85 3.47
C LEU A 84 -10.21 8.95 4.97
N ILE A 85 -11.10 8.15 5.53
CA ILE A 85 -11.37 8.10 6.98
C ILE A 85 -10.09 7.68 7.73
N MET A 86 -9.39 6.65 7.23
CA MET A 86 -8.13 6.19 7.82
C MET A 86 -7.04 7.26 7.74
N CYS A 87 -6.90 7.95 6.62
CA CYS A 87 -5.94 9.03 6.45
C CYS A 87 -6.18 10.15 7.49
N VAL A 88 -7.42 10.63 7.59
CA VAL A 88 -7.79 11.65 8.57
C VAL A 88 -7.58 11.14 9.99
N GLY A 89 -8.02 9.93 10.29
CA GLY A 89 -7.88 9.31 11.62
C GLY A 89 -6.41 9.18 12.04
N ILE A 90 -5.54 8.68 11.16
CA ILE A 90 -4.11 8.54 11.44
C ILE A 90 -3.43 9.90 11.62
N LEU A 91 -3.76 10.91 10.80
CA LEU A 91 -3.18 12.24 10.94
C LEU A 91 -3.62 12.95 12.23
N LEU A 92 -4.86 12.74 12.68
CA LEU A 92 -5.36 13.29 13.95
C LEU A 92 -4.80 12.54 15.16
N LEU A 93 -4.67 11.22 15.07
CA LEU A 93 -4.28 10.36 16.18
C LEU A 93 -2.78 9.97 16.15
N ARG A 94 -1.96 10.62 15.35
CA ARG A 94 -0.54 10.28 15.17
C ARG A 94 0.25 10.21 16.47
N HIS A 95 0.08 11.15 17.39
CA HIS A 95 0.76 11.16 18.69
C HIS A 95 0.27 10.04 19.63
N PRO A 96 -1.05 9.86 19.88
CA PRO A 96 -1.57 8.73 20.64
C PRO A 96 -1.12 7.36 20.08
N ILE A 97 -1.10 7.20 18.77
CA ILE A 97 -0.67 5.96 18.12
C ILE A 97 0.78 5.62 18.48
N VAL A 98 1.70 6.57 18.39
CA VAL A 98 3.10 6.33 18.74
C VAL A 98 3.24 5.96 20.22
N GLN A 99 2.46 6.59 21.12
CA GLN A 99 2.46 6.27 22.55
C GLN A 99 1.94 4.87 22.87
N MET A 100 1.04 4.32 22.05
CA MET A 100 0.55 2.95 22.23
C MET A 100 1.64 1.89 21.98
N PHE A 101 2.59 2.18 21.09
CA PHE A 101 3.63 1.23 20.69
C PHE A 101 4.97 1.44 21.41
N LEU A 102 5.20 2.63 21.94
CA LEU A 102 6.47 2.99 22.58
C LEU A 102 6.22 3.63 23.95
N SER A 103 6.78 3.00 24.99
CA SER A 103 6.80 3.59 26.35
C SER A 103 7.85 4.70 26.39
N ASN A 104 7.42 5.94 26.57
CA ASN A 104 8.27 7.14 26.63
C ASN A 104 9.04 7.47 25.33
N PRO A 105 8.35 7.72 24.20
CA PRO A 105 9.00 8.10 22.96
C PRO A 105 9.69 9.47 23.09
N THR A 106 10.93 9.57 22.59
CA THR A 106 11.68 10.83 22.55
C THR A 106 11.14 11.78 21.49
N LYS A 107 11.45 13.07 21.56
CA LYS A 107 11.06 14.06 20.55
C LYS A 107 11.52 13.68 19.14
N GLU A 108 12.69 13.05 19.03
CA GLU A 108 13.23 12.57 17.75
C GLU A 108 12.37 11.44 17.15
N ILE A 109 11.92 10.50 17.98
CA ILE A 109 11.03 9.41 17.55
C ILE A 109 9.71 9.96 17.01
N TYR A 110 9.11 10.92 17.70
CA TYR A 110 7.91 11.61 17.20
C TYR A 110 8.16 12.30 15.85
N HIS A 111 9.29 12.98 15.71
CA HIS A 111 9.63 13.67 14.47
C HIS A 111 9.68 12.71 13.27
N TYR A 112 10.35 11.56 13.42
CA TYR A 112 10.45 10.57 12.34
C TYR A 112 9.12 9.86 12.06
N SER A 113 8.33 9.55 13.09
CA SER A 113 6.98 9.00 12.94
C SER A 113 6.04 9.96 12.22
N ASP A 114 6.02 11.22 12.64
CA ASP A 114 5.19 12.25 12.04
C ASP A 114 5.55 12.49 10.58
N MET A 115 6.84 12.51 10.27
CA MET A 115 7.34 12.66 8.91
C MET A 115 6.86 11.51 8.02
N TYR A 116 6.98 10.25 8.51
CA TYR A 116 6.51 9.09 7.78
C TYR A 116 4.99 9.14 7.55
N LEU A 117 4.20 9.30 8.61
CA LEU A 117 2.74 9.29 8.52
C LEU A 117 2.20 10.43 7.66
N THR A 118 2.79 11.63 7.76
CA THR A 118 2.39 12.78 6.95
C THR A 118 2.68 12.58 5.46
N VAL A 119 3.78 11.91 5.14
CA VAL A 119 4.15 11.63 3.74
C VAL A 119 3.32 10.47 3.17
N VAL A 120 3.11 9.39 3.92
CA VAL A 120 2.49 8.15 3.41
C VAL A 120 0.96 8.22 3.42
N ALA A 121 0.34 8.80 4.46
CA ALA A 121 -1.11 8.78 4.62
C ALA A 121 -1.91 9.33 3.42
N PRO A 122 -1.53 10.45 2.77
CA PRO A 122 -2.23 10.93 1.58
C PRO A 122 -2.21 9.94 0.40
N PHE A 123 -1.21 9.06 0.36
CA PHE A 123 -1.05 8.07 -0.71
C PHE A 123 -1.84 6.77 -0.48
N TYR A 124 -2.58 6.64 0.64
CA TYR A 124 -3.51 5.51 0.82
C TYR A 124 -4.58 5.45 -0.27
N PHE A 125 -4.91 6.58 -0.88
CA PHE A 125 -5.76 6.61 -2.06
C PHE A 125 -5.17 5.77 -3.21
N ILE A 126 -3.88 5.92 -3.50
CA ILE A 126 -3.21 5.12 -4.55
C ILE A 126 -3.11 3.66 -4.14
N LEU A 127 -2.89 3.38 -2.85
CA LEU A 127 -2.89 2.02 -2.32
C LEU A 127 -4.24 1.33 -2.50
N GLY A 128 -5.35 2.03 -2.27
CA GLY A 128 -6.71 1.52 -2.50
C GLY A 128 -6.97 1.18 -3.96
N LEU A 129 -6.63 2.09 -4.87
CA LEU A 129 -6.71 1.84 -6.31
C LEU A 129 -5.90 0.60 -6.71
N LEU A 130 -4.65 0.53 -6.26
CA LEU A 130 -3.75 -0.58 -6.52
C LEU A 130 -4.35 -1.91 -6.04
N ALA A 131 -4.86 -1.95 -4.81
CA ALA A 131 -5.42 -3.13 -4.19
C ALA A 131 -6.64 -3.66 -4.97
N VAL A 132 -7.59 -2.79 -5.30
CA VAL A 132 -8.83 -3.18 -6.00
C VAL A 132 -8.55 -3.64 -7.42
N TYR A 133 -7.75 -2.90 -8.21
CA TYR A 133 -7.44 -3.31 -9.58
C TYR A 133 -6.60 -4.58 -9.64
N ARG A 134 -5.61 -4.73 -8.77
CA ARG A 134 -4.79 -5.94 -8.67
C ARG A 134 -5.65 -7.16 -8.40
N THR A 135 -6.50 -7.10 -7.40
CA THR A 135 -7.37 -8.21 -7.00
C THR A 135 -8.40 -8.53 -8.06
N SER A 136 -8.99 -7.51 -8.69
CA SER A 136 -9.97 -7.69 -9.78
C SER A 136 -9.35 -8.40 -10.99
N ILE A 137 -8.14 -8.02 -11.41
CA ILE A 137 -7.42 -8.68 -12.51
C ILE A 137 -7.06 -10.13 -12.15
N GLN A 138 -6.62 -10.36 -10.92
CA GLN A 138 -6.26 -11.68 -10.43
C GLN A 138 -7.47 -12.61 -10.38
N SER A 139 -8.63 -12.13 -9.95
CA SER A 139 -9.87 -12.91 -9.90
C SER A 139 -10.45 -13.25 -11.27
N MET A 140 -10.08 -12.50 -12.32
CA MET A 140 -10.35 -12.83 -13.73
C MET A 140 -9.33 -13.79 -14.34
N GLN A 141 -8.62 -14.58 -13.49
CA GLN A 141 -7.63 -15.59 -13.88
C GLN A 141 -6.40 -15.05 -14.62
N ASN A 142 -6.14 -13.77 -14.56
CA ASN A 142 -4.92 -13.18 -15.10
C ASN A 142 -3.91 -12.93 -13.96
N GLY A 143 -3.02 -13.89 -13.72
CA GLY A 143 -1.97 -13.77 -12.71
C GLY A 143 -0.70 -13.03 -13.20
N GLN A 144 -0.52 -12.89 -14.52
CA GLN A 144 0.69 -12.29 -15.08
C GLN A 144 0.78 -10.78 -14.80
N ALA A 145 -0.31 -10.05 -14.93
CA ALA A 145 -0.32 -8.61 -14.72
C ALA A 145 -0.09 -8.22 -13.23
N PRO A 146 -0.75 -8.84 -12.23
CA PRO A 146 -0.41 -8.65 -10.82
C PRO A 146 1.05 -9.01 -10.49
N PHE A 147 1.59 -10.08 -11.08
CA PHE A 147 2.99 -10.44 -10.89
C PHE A 147 3.95 -9.38 -11.45
N ALA A 148 3.71 -8.89 -12.66
CA ALA A 148 4.49 -7.80 -13.25
C ALA A 148 4.41 -6.52 -12.42
N ALA A 149 3.23 -6.20 -11.87
CA ALA A 149 3.06 -5.06 -10.97
C ALA A 149 3.89 -5.22 -9.69
N CYS A 150 3.95 -6.41 -9.08
CA CYS A 150 4.81 -6.69 -7.93
C CYS A 150 6.30 -6.49 -8.26
N MET A 151 6.73 -6.92 -9.44
CA MET A 151 8.12 -6.70 -9.89
C MET A 151 8.43 -5.20 -10.08
N ILE A 152 7.51 -4.44 -10.65
CA ILE A 152 7.65 -2.98 -10.79
C ILE A 152 7.73 -2.33 -9.41
N GLU A 153 6.86 -2.70 -8.46
CA GLU A 153 6.92 -2.18 -7.09
C GLU A 153 8.28 -2.44 -6.44
N LEU A 154 8.80 -3.65 -6.57
CA LEU A 154 10.09 -4.02 -6.00
C LEU A 154 11.21 -3.17 -6.59
N VAL A 155 11.28 -3.08 -7.93
CA VAL A 155 12.29 -2.29 -8.64
C VAL A 155 12.19 -0.81 -8.28
N MET A 156 10.98 -0.24 -8.26
CA MET A 156 10.75 1.16 -7.91
C MET A 156 11.13 1.46 -6.47
N ARG A 157 10.85 0.57 -5.50
CA ARG A 157 11.28 0.72 -4.11
C ARG A 157 12.80 0.70 -3.98
N ILE A 158 13.46 -0.25 -4.61
CA ILE A 158 14.91 -0.33 -4.59
C ILE A 158 15.52 0.92 -5.24
N ALA A 159 15.05 1.31 -6.42
CA ALA A 159 15.54 2.48 -7.14
C ALA A 159 15.32 3.77 -6.35
N ALA A 160 14.13 3.97 -5.77
CA ALA A 160 13.84 5.14 -4.95
C ALA A 160 14.71 5.16 -3.68
N THR A 161 14.82 4.04 -2.97
CA THR A 161 15.58 3.99 -1.71
C THR A 161 17.08 4.14 -1.97
N VAL A 162 17.62 3.53 -3.04
CA VAL A 162 19.05 3.63 -3.38
C VAL A 162 19.40 4.97 -4.01
N GLY A 163 18.59 5.40 -5.00
CA GLY A 163 18.88 6.61 -5.79
C GLY A 163 18.69 7.91 -5.00
N LEU A 164 17.62 7.97 -4.15
CA LEU A 164 17.33 9.19 -3.39
C LEU A 164 17.98 9.25 -2.00
N SER A 165 18.53 8.13 -1.48
CA SER A 165 19.10 8.09 -0.13
C SER A 165 20.25 9.08 0.07
N GLY A 166 21.06 9.31 -0.98
CA GLY A 166 22.17 10.28 -0.95
C GLY A 166 21.73 11.75 -0.98
N MET A 167 20.50 12.04 -1.45
CA MET A 167 20.00 13.40 -1.60
C MET A 167 19.07 13.86 -0.48
N ILE A 168 18.16 12.97 -0.04
CA ILE A 168 17.07 13.33 0.88
C ILE A 168 17.04 12.49 2.18
N GLY A 169 18.08 11.67 2.43
CA GLY A 169 18.21 10.92 3.67
C GLY A 169 16.98 10.06 4.01
N TYR A 170 16.41 10.20 5.23
CA TYR A 170 15.27 9.43 5.71
C TYR A 170 14.01 9.58 4.86
N THR A 171 13.78 10.75 4.27
CA THR A 171 12.61 11.01 3.39
C THR A 171 12.57 10.07 2.19
N SER A 172 13.73 9.57 1.71
CA SER A 172 13.76 8.59 0.61
C SER A 172 13.04 7.29 0.96
N VAL A 173 13.13 6.86 2.21
CA VAL A 173 12.43 5.67 2.73
C VAL A 173 10.92 5.91 2.76
N CYS A 174 10.49 7.11 3.18
CA CYS A 174 9.07 7.46 3.23
C CYS A 174 8.43 7.52 1.84
N ILE A 175 9.14 8.07 0.83
CA ILE A 175 8.61 8.26 -0.53
C ILE A 175 8.69 6.98 -1.37
N ALA A 176 9.56 6.03 -1.02
CA ALA A 176 9.75 4.80 -1.79
C ALA A 176 8.46 3.98 -1.98
N SER A 177 7.62 3.90 -0.94
CA SER A 177 6.34 3.18 -1.01
C SER A 177 5.32 3.86 -1.93
N PRO A 178 5.02 5.16 -1.79
CA PRO A 178 4.16 5.88 -2.72
C PRO A 178 4.58 5.79 -4.19
N LEU A 179 5.87 5.93 -4.48
CA LEU A 179 6.38 5.82 -5.85
C LEU A 179 6.15 4.42 -6.43
N ALA A 180 6.38 3.38 -5.63
CA ALA A 180 6.14 2.01 -6.05
C ALA A 180 4.65 1.76 -6.36
N TRP A 181 3.73 2.30 -5.57
CA TRP A 181 2.29 2.17 -5.80
C TRP A 181 1.85 2.89 -7.08
N ILE A 182 2.38 4.08 -7.36
CA ILE A 182 2.12 4.81 -8.60
C ILE A 182 2.59 3.99 -9.80
N GLY A 183 3.81 3.44 -9.74
CA GLY A 183 4.37 2.62 -10.82
C GLY A 183 3.52 1.38 -11.11
N ALA A 184 3.05 0.67 -10.08
CA ALA A 184 2.20 -0.49 -10.25
C ALA A 184 0.79 -0.14 -10.76
N CYS A 185 0.19 0.95 -10.28
CA CYS A 185 -1.10 1.45 -10.77
C CYS A 185 -1.05 1.80 -12.26
N SER A 186 0.03 2.42 -12.73
CA SER A 186 0.19 2.80 -14.13
C SER A 186 0.17 1.59 -15.08
N LEU A 187 0.55 0.41 -14.60
CA LEU A 187 0.45 -0.84 -15.35
C LEU A 187 -0.94 -1.50 -15.21
N LEU A 188 -1.47 -1.58 -13.99
CA LEU A 188 -2.68 -2.37 -13.74
C LEU A 188 -3.95 -1.72 -14.28
N ILE A 189 -4.06 -0.40 -14.22
CA ILE A 189 -5.27 0.32 -14.71
C ILE A 189 -5.49 0.08 -16.22
N PRO A 190 -4.50 0.29 -17.12
CA PRO A 190 -4.68 0.01 -18.53
C PRO A 190 -4.98 -1.47 -18.83
N VAL A 191 -4.35 -2.39 -18.07
CA VAL A 191 -4.58 -3.84 -18.23
C VAL A 191 -6.02 -4.19 -17.88
N TYR A 192 -6.56 -3.66 -16.78
CA TYR A 192 -7.96 -3.87 -16.39
C TYR A 192 -8.93 -3.42 -17.49
N TYR A 193 -8.80 -2.20 -17.97
CA TYR A 193 -9.67 -1.69 -19.02
C TYR A 193 -9.54 -2.44 -20.35
N LYS A 194 -8.32 -2.90 -20.69
CA LYS A 194 -8.09 -3.75 -21.86
C LYS A 194 -8.79 -5.11 -21.74
N MET A 195 -8.79 -5.70 -20.54
CA MET A 195 -9.48 -6.97 -20.28
C MET A 195 -11.00 -6.78 -20.36
N MET A 196 -11.54 -5.73 -19.75
CA MET A 196 -12.97 -5.44 -19.77
C MET A 196 -13.53 -5.14 -21.18
N ARG A 197 -12.72 -4.62 -22.09
CA ARG A 197 -13.12 -4.43 -23.50
C ARG A 197 -13.16 -5.74 -24.32
N ARG A 198 -12.52 -6.79 -23.81
CA ARG A 198 -12.44 -8.10 -24.49
C ARG A 198 -13.40 -9.14 -23.92
N ALA A 199 -13.93 -8.88 -22.74
CA ALA A 199 -14.90 -9.72 -22.04
C ALA A 199 -16.33 -9.28 -22.35
#